data_23b29d992bf7ffb8445631043f643c23
#
_entry.id   23b29d992bf7ffb8445631043f643c23
#
_cell.length_a   1.000
_cell.length_b   1.000
_cell.length_c   1.000
_cell.angle_alpha   90.00
_cell.angle_beta   90.00
_cell.angle_gamma   90.00
#
_symmetry.space_group_name_H-M   'P 1'
#
loop_
_entity.id
_entity.type
_entity.pdbx_description
1 polymer ?
#
loop_
_entity_poly.entity_id
_entity_poly.type
_entity_poly.pdbx_seq_one_letter_code
_entity_poly.pdbx_strand_id
1 'polypeptide(L)'
;MIRGTALPPIQTPLFRQVAIYSSVGQVYEPEDKDELLYYKEAREGQILEEGITEAGALSSWIAAATSYSAHGVPMLPFYIFYSCFGFQRVGDLIWAAGDSRCRGFLLGATAGRTTLSGEGLQHEDGSSHLLFSTVPNCVAYDP
;
A
#
# COMPACT_ATOMS: atom_id res chain seq x y z
N MET A 1 0.13 2.94 -7.16
CA MET A 1 -0.32 2.54 -5.80
C MET A 1 -0.15 1.04 -5.65
N ILE A 2 0.39 0.59 -4.56
CA ILE A 2 0.70 -0.82 -4.31
C ILE A 2 -0.16 -1.29 -3.14
N ARG A 3 -0.77 -2.46 -3.29
CA ARG A 3 -1.73 -2.98 -2.37
C ARG A 3 -1.37 -4.39 -1.94
N GLY A 4 -1.20 -4.60 -0.65
CA GLY A 4 -0.90 -5.91 -0.04
C GLY A 4 -1.94 -6.40 0.96
N THR A 5 -3.15 -5.84 0.96
CA THR A 5 -4.20 -6.17 1.93
C THR A 5 -5.59 -5.83 1.40
N ALA A 6 -6.63 -6.25 2.09
CA ALA A 6 -8.02 -5.90 1.77
C ALA A 6 -8.24 -4.38 1.79
N LEU A 7 -9.06 -3.86 0.87
CA LEU A 7 -9.24 -2.42 0.66
C LEU A 7 -9.97 -1.72 1.80
N PRO A 8 -9.42 -0.63 2.30
CA PRO A 8 -10.24 0.37 2.99
C PRO A 8 -11.05 1.23 1.98
N PRO A 9 -12.19 1.78 2.39
CA PRO A 9 -13.10 2.53 1.52
C PRO A 9 -12.51 3.79 0.87
N ILE A 10 -11.38 4.28 1.36
CA ILE A 10 -10.70 5.50 0.88
C ILE A 10 -10.22 5.41 -0.59
N GLN A 11 -10.14 4.20 -1.15
CA GLN A 11 -9.53 3.98 -2.47
C GLN A 11 -10.53 3.94 -3.62
N THR A 12 -11.82 3.87 -3.32
CA THR A 12 -12.88 3.72 -4.32
C THR A 12 -12.83 4.75 -5.46
N PRO A 13 -12.55 6.04 -5.23
CA PRO A 13 -12.46 7.02 -6.30
C PRO A 13 -11.28 6.80 -7.26
N LEU A 14 -10.16 6.21 -6.77
CA LEU A 14 -8.96 6.02 -7.59
C LEU A 14 -9.13 4.92 -8.64
N PHE A 15 -9.91 3.88 -8.36
CA PHE A 15 -10.17 2.81 -9.35
C PHE A 15 -10.76 3.33 -10.65
N ARG A 16 -11.60 4.36 -10.58
CA ARG A 16 -12.20 4.96 -11.78
C ARG A 16 -11.20 5.73 -12.64
N GLN A 17 -10.14 6.25 -12.01
CA GLN A 17 -9.20 7.16 -12.67
C GLN A 17 -7.96 6.46 -13.20
N VAL A 18 -7.40 5.51 -12.43
CA VAL A 18 -6.05 5.01 -12.69
C VAL A 18 -5.98 3.51 -12.94
N ALA A 19 -7.03 2.79 -13.01
CA ALA A 19 -7.12 1.35 -13.30
C ALA A 19 -6.09 0.46 -12.56
N ILE A 20 -6.36 -0.83 -12.50
CA ILE A 20 -5.46 -1.85 -11.99
C ILE A 20 -4.50 -2.26 -13.11
N TYR A 21 -3.23 -2.40 -12.80
CA TYR A 21 -2.25 -2.90 -13.77
C TYR A 21 -2.51 -4.37 -14.09
N SER A 22 -2.58 -4.67 -15.38
CA SER A 22 -2.59 -6.03 -15.90
C SER A 22 -1.81 -6.07 -17.20
N SER A 23 -0.82 -6.97 -17.30
CA SER A 23 0.02 -7.09 -18.50
C SER A 23 -0.78 -7.49 -19.77
N VAL A 24 -1.93 -8.12 -19.58
CA VAL A 24 -2.83 -8.54 -20.67
C VAL A 24 -4.02 -7.58 -20.87
N GLY A 25 -4.24 -6.67 -19.94
CA GLY A 25 -5.42 -5.80 -19.89
C GLY A 25 -6.66 -6.54 -19.35
N GLN A 26 -7.84 -5.94 -19.54
CA GLN A 26 -9.10 -6.51 -19.11
C GLN A 26 -9.53 -7.63 -20.07
N VAL A 27 -9.52 -8.87 -19.60
CA VAL A 27 -9.87 -10.05 -20.42
C VAL A 27 -11.19 -10.72 -20.03
N TYR A 28 -11.86 -10.21 -19.01
CA TYR A 28 -13.16 -10.69 -18.53
C TYR A 28 -14.04 -9.51 -18.09
N GLU A 29 -15.34 -9.75 -17.99
CA GLU A 29 -16.29 -8.79 -17.45
C GLU A 29 -16.47 -9.07 -15.94
N PRO A 30 -16.20 -8.09 -15.05
CA PRO A 30 -16.43 -8.27 -13.63
C PRO A 30 -17.92 -8.45 -13.30
N GLU A 31 -18.26 -9.43 -12.46
CA GLU A 31 -19.67 -9.72 -12.10
C GLU A 31 -20.33 -8.54 -11.38
N ASP A 32 -19.59 -7.87 -10.47
CA ASP A 32 -20.12 -6.80 -9.62
C ASP A 32 -19.77 -5.39 -10.12
N LYS A 33 -19.52 -5.22 -11.41
CA LYS A 33 -19.05 -3.96 -11.99
C LYS A 33 -19.97 -2.75 -11.72
N ASP A 34 -21.26 -3.00 -11.55
CA ASP A 34 -22.29 -1.98 -11.41
C ASP A 34 -22.71 -1.74 -9.95
N GLU A 35 -22.27 -2.59 -9.00
CA GLU A 35 -22.79 -2.57 -7.63
C GLU A 35 -21.84 -1.98 -6.58
N LEU A 36 -20.59 -2.38 -6.54
CA LEU A 36 -19.70 -2.07 -5.42
C LEU A 36 -18.45 -1.27 -5.78
N LEU A 37 -17.75 -1.66 -6.81
CA LEU A 37 -16.48 -1.05 -7.20
C LEU A 37 -16.35 -1.05 -8.73
N TYR A 38 -15.98 0.08 -9.26
CA TYR A 38 -15.58 0.17 -10.66
C TYR A 38 -14.25 -0.56 -10.85
N TYR A 39 -14.33 -1.85 -11.16
CA TYR A 39 -13.16 -2.68 -11.41
C TYR A 39 -12.75 -2.59 -12.87
N LYS A 40 -11.54 -2.09 -13.12
CA LYS A 40 -10.98 -1.97 -14.46
C LYS A 40 -9.49 -2.33 -14.44
N GLU A 41 -9.11 -3.26 -15.29
CA GLU A 41 -7.71 -3.60 -15.55
C GLU A 41 -7.23 -2.96 -16.84
N ALA A 42 -5.98 -2.51 -16.85
CA ALA A 42 -5.33 -1.92 -18.01
C ALA A 42 -3.82 -2.12 -17.98
N ARG A 43 -3.19 -2.16 -19.15
CA ARG A 43 -1.72 -2.26 -19.25
C ARG A 43 -1.01 -1.04 -18.70
N GLU A 44 -1.63 0.13 -18.79
CA GLU A 44 -1.19 1.40 -18.22
C GLU A 44 -1.72 1.65 -16.80
N GLY A 45 -2.36 0.67 -16.19
CA GLY A 45 -2.90 0.77 -14.83
C GLY A 45 -1.82 1.12 -13.82
N GLN A 46 -2.16 1.98 -12.86
CA GLN A 46 -1.23 2.45 -11.83
C GLN A 46 -1.51 1.87 -10.44
N ILE A 47 -2.49 0.97 -10.34
CA ILE A 47 -2.76 0.22 -9.12
C ILE A 47 -2.17 -1.17 -9.28
N LEU A 48 -1.19 -1.51 -8.45
CA LEU A 48 -0.61 -2.84 -8.42
C LEU A 48 -1.25 -3.64 -7.29
N GLU A 49 -1.92 -4.72 -7.62
CA GLU A 49 -2.51 -5.64 -6.68
C GLU A 49 -1.61 -6.85 -6.47
N GLU A 50 -0.99 -6.92 -5.31
CA GLU A 50 -0.05 -7.98 -4.94
C GLU A 50 -0.74 -9.16 -4.21
N GLY A 51 -2.05 -9.06 -3.98
CA GLY A 51 -2.76 -10.00 -3.10
C GLY A 51 -2.54 -9.67 -1.63
N ILE A 52 -2.84 -10.62 -0.74
CA ILE A 52 -2.66 -10.44 0.70
C ILE A 52 -1.23 -10.85 1.07
N THR A 53 -0.29 -9.98 0.78
CA THR A 53 1.14 -10.17 1.09
C THR A 53 1.83 -8.83 1.34
N GLU A 54 2.16 -8.56 2.57
CA GLU A 54 2.86 -7.34 2.95
C GLU A 54 4.30 -7.33 2.40
N ALA A 55 4.97 -8.46 2.43
CA ALA A 55 6.34 -8.58 1.94
C ALA A 55 6.43 -8.36 0.42
N GLY A 56 5.52 -8.97 -0.36
CA GLY A 56 5.46 -8.77 -1.81
C GLY A 56 5.16 -7.30 -2.16
N ALA A 57 4.13 -6.75 -1.53
CA ALA A 57 3.72 -5.37 -1.77
C ALA A 57 4.82 -4.36 -1.41
N LEU A 58 5.51 -4.54 -0.28
CA LEU A 58 6.60 -3.64 0.10
C LEU A 58 7.82 -3.81 -0.81
N SER A 59 8.12 -5.01 -1.27
CA SER A 59 9.20 -5.24 -2.26
C SER A 59 8.92 -4.51 -3.57
N SER A 60 7.70 -4.59 -4.08
CA SER A 60 7.28 -3.82 -5.27
C SER A 60 7.32 -2.32 -5.03
N TRP A 61 6.94 -1.87 -3.82
CA TRP A 61 7.06 -0.47 -3.44
C TRP A 61 8.54 -0.02 -3.42
N ILE A 62 9.45 -0.82 -2.87
CA ILE A 62 10.89 -0.52 -2.85
C ILE A 62 11.42 -0.40 -4.29
N ALA A 63 11.05 -1.31 -5.18
CA ALA A 63 11.46 -1.26 -6.57
C ALA A 63 11.01 0.05 -7.26
N ALA A 64 9.77 0.45 -7.06
CA ALA A 64 9.26 1.72 -7.57
C ALA A 64 9.92 2.93 -6.88
N ALA A 65 10.12 2.87 -5.56
CA ALA A 65 10.68 3.95 -4.76
C ALA A 65 12.17 4.23 -5.03
N THR A 66 12.89 3.25 -5.58
CA THR A 66 14.31 3.36 -5.98
C THR A 66 14.51 3.56 -7.48
N SER A 67 13.45 3.55 -8.28
CA SER A 67 13.51 3.66 -9.74
C SER A 67 14.21 4.93 -10.23
N TYR A 68 14.15 6.01 -9.45
CA TYR A 68 14.85 7.25 -9.76
C TYR A 68 16.38 7.05 -9.81
N SER A 69 16.92 6.17 -8.98
CA SER A 69 18.36 5.86 -8.92
C SER A 69 18.73 4.72 -9.88
N ALA A 70 17.90 3.68 -9.95
CA ALA A 70 18.19 2.49 -10.74
C ALA A 70 17.98 2.72 -12.26
N HIS A 71 16.98 3.51 -12.62
CA HIS A 71 16.53 3.66 -14.01
C HIS A 71 16.43 5.12 -14.48
N GLY A 72 16.72 6.10 -13.62
CA GLY A 72 16.54 7.51 -13.93
C GLY A 72 15.06 7.93 -14.07
N VAL A 73 14.12 7.11 -13.65
CA VAL A 73 12.67 7.36 -13.72
C VAL A 73 12.12 7.62 -12.33
N PRO A 74 11.79 8.86 -11.98
CA PRO A 74 11.21 9.15 -10.67
C PRO A 74 9.77 8.62 -10.59
N MET A 75 9.51 7.79 -9.60
CA MET A 75 8.18 7.35 -9.22
C MET A 75 7.85 7.80 -7.80
N LEU A 76 6.57 7.98 -7.51
CA LEU A 76 6.05 8.26 -6.17
C LEU A 76 5.07 7.14 -5.77
N PRO A 77 5.56 6.01 -5.30
CA PRO A 77 4.71 4.90 -4.91
C PRO A 77 4.02 5.17 -3.57
N PHE A 78 2.77 4.71 -3.50
CA PHE A 78 1.98 4.66 -2.27
C PHE A 78 1.71 3.20 -1.96
N TYR A 79 2.09 2.75 -0.78
CA TYR A 79 1.73 1.43 -0.27
C TYR A 79 0.72 1.59 0.86
N ILE A 80 -0.42 0.93 0.71
CA ILE A 80 -1.50 0.96 1.69
C ILE A 80 -1.61 -0.40 2.36
N PHE A 81 -1.65 -0.41 3.68
CA PHE A 81 -1.68 -1.63 4.50
C PHE A 81 -2.53 -1.40 5.75
N TYR A 82 -2.93 -2.47 6.41
CA TYR A 82 -3.40 -2.37 7.78
C TYR A 82 -2.25 -1.93 8.68
N SER A 83 -2.45 -0.87 9.44
CA SER A 83 -1.37 -0.28 10.23
C SER A 83 -0.73 -1.27 11.20
N CYS A 84 -1.53 -2.12 11.84
CA CYS A 84 -1.06 -3.17 12.75
C CYS A 84 -0.23 -4.28 12.07
N PHE A 85 -0.23 -4.37 10.74
CA PHE A 85 0.52 -5.37 9.96
C PHE A 85 1.66 -4.76 9.15
N GLY A 86 1.92 -3.48 9.28
CA GLY A 86 3.00 -2.79 8.58
C GLY A 86 4.36 -3.15 9.14
N PHE A 87 4.91 -2.31 10.02
CA PHE A 87 6.24 -2.50 10.58
C PHE A 87 6.42 -3.85 11.28
N GLN A 88 5.39 -4.34 11.95
CA GLN A 88 5.44 -5.60 12.70
C GLN A 88 5.70 -6.82 11.82
N ARG A 89 5.31 -6.79 10.54
CA ARG A 89 5.53 -7.91 9.60
C ARG A 89 6.70 -7.71 8.66
N VAL A 90 7.02 -6.48 8.31
CA VAL A 90 8.00 -6.16 7.26
C VAL A 90 9.02 -5.12 7.70
N GLY A 91 9.30 -5.04 8.99
CA GLY A 91 10.25 -4.07 9.57
C GLY A 91 11.63 -4.12 8.91
N ASP A 92 12.17 -5.31 8.64
CA ASP A 92 13.46 -5.48 7.97
C ASP A 92 13.46 -4.86 6.56
N LEU A 93 12.37 -5.03 5.80
CA LEU A 93 12.23 -4.41 4.48
C LEU A 93 12.07 -2.88 4.59
N ILE A 94 11.44 -2.38 5.65
CA ILE A 94 11.32 -0.94 5.90
C ILE A 94 12.70 -0.35 6.22
N TRP A 95 13.51 -1.04 7.02
CA TRP A 95 14.91 -0.66 7.25
C TRP A 95 15.71 -0.67 5.94
N ALA A 96 15.60 -1.73 5.14
CA ALA A 96 16.24 -1.82 3.83
C ALA A 96 15.79 -0.69 2.89
N ALA A 97 14.52 -0.32 2.95
CA ALA A 97 13.99 0.82 2.21
C ALA A 97 14.63 2.15 2.65
N GLY A 98 14.81 2.33 3.96
CA GLY A 98 15.54 3.47 4.51
C GLY A 98 16.98 3.53 4.01
N ASP A 99 17.72 2.44 4.10
CA ASP A 99 19.11 2.32 3.61
C ASP A 99 19.22 2.59 2.12
N SER A 100 18.27 2.11 1.33
CA SER A 100 18.19 2.31 -0.11
C SER A 100 17.72 3.71 -0.51
N ARG A 101 17.42 4.57 0.46
CA ARG A 101 16.87 5.93 0.24
C ARG A 101 15.62 5.93 -0.63
N CYS A 102 14.72 5.02 -0.37
CA CYS A 102 13.43 4.95 -1.03
C CYS A 102 12.65 6.27 -0.91
N ARG A 103 11.92 6.61 -1.97
CA ARG A 103 11.06 7.81 -2.03
C ARG A 103 9.63 7.38 -2.27
N GLY A 104 8.74 7.66 -1.31
CA GLY A 104 7.33 7.27 -1.42
C GLY A 104 6.60 7.35 -0.10
N PHE A 105 5.39 6.83 -0.07
CA PHE A 105 4.49 6.94 1.08
C PHE A 105 4.04 5.55 1.52
N LEU A 106 4.05 5.36 2.84
CA LEU A 106 3.52 4.19 3.52
C LEU A 106 2.29 4.63 4.31
N LEU A 107 1.13 4.10 3.99
CA LEU A 107 -0.15 4.53 4.54
C LEU A 107 -0.76 3.39 5.37
N GLY A 108 -0.68 3.51 6.68
CA GLY A 108 -1.42 2.66 7.60
C GLY A 108 -2.90 3.06 7.60
N ALA A 109 -3.78 2.11 7.34
CA ALA A 109 -5.21 2.32 7.31
C ALA A 109 -5.93 1.44 8.33
N THR A 110 -7.19 1.75 8.62
CA THR A 110 -8.03 1.03 9.58
C THR A 110 -7.37 0.92 10.96
N ALA A 111 -6.67 1.93 11.34
CA ALA A 111 -6.02 2.01 12.64
C ALA A 111 -6.79 2.91 13.58
N GLY A 112 -6.64 2.69 14.82
CA GLY A 112 -7.18 3.48 15.91
C GLY A 112 -7.65 2.58 17.03
N ARG A 113 -7.32 2.98 18.23
CA ARG A 113 -7.68 2.19 19.44
C ARG A 113 -9.17 2.21 19.74
N THR A 114 -9.89 3.12 19.17
CA THR A 114 -11.28 3.41 19.56
C THR A 114 -12.28 3.37 18.42
N THR A 115 -11.85 3.17 17.20
CA THR A 115 -12.70 3.33 16.01
C THR A 115 -13.08 2.03 15.31
N LEU A 116 -12.45 0.92 15.69
CA LEU A 116 -12.67 -0.39 15.07
C LEU A 116 -13.65 -1.22 15.90
N SER A 117 -14.94 -1.01 15.70
CA SER A 117 -15.96 -1.83 16.33
C SER A 117 -16.01 -3.22 15.70
N GLY A 118 -15.85 -4.26 16.51
CA GLY A 118 -16.01 -5.65 16.10
C GLY A 118 -14.79 -6.32 15.49
N GLU A 119 -13.67 -5.62 15.32
CA GLU A 119 -12.46 -6.21 14.72
C GLU A 119 -11.51 -6.89 15.72
N GLY A 120 -11.69 -6.65 17.01
CA GLY A 120 -10.88 -7.25 18.07
C GLY A 120 -9.51 -6.59 18.28
N LEU A 121 -8.85 -6.98 19.35
CA LEU A 121 -7.58 -6.40 19.81
C LEU A 121 -6.44 -6.51 18.80
N GLN A 122 -6.43 -7.54 17.99
CA GLN A 122 -5.36 -7.77 17.00
C GLN A 122 -5.32 -6.72 15.89
N HIS A 123 -6.37 -5.94 15.72
CA HIS A 123 -6.42 -4.84 14.75
C HIS A 123 -6.28 -3.46 15.38
N GLU A 124 -6.25 -3.40 16.70
CA GLU A 124 -6.02 -2.13 17.40
C GLU A 124 -4.55 -1.72 17.31
N ASP A 125 -4.31 -0.54 16.79
CA ASP A 125 -2.98 0.01 16.65
C ASP A 125 -2.93 1.44 17.21
N GLY A 126 -1.91 1.71 17.93
CA GLY A 126 -1.62 3.02 18.49
C GLY A 126 -0.12 3.23 18.67
N SER A 127 0.69 2.32 18.13
CA SER A 127 2.14 2.30 18.35
C SER A 127 2.95 2.28 17.05
N SER A 128 2.34 2.12 15.89
CA SER A 128 3.07 2.00 14.62
C SER A 128 3.93 3.22 14.32
N HIS A 129 3.48 4.42 14.60
CA HIS A 129 4.29 5.64 14.43
C HIS A 129 5.56 5.63 15.28
N LEU A 130 5.55 5.03 16.46
CA LEU A 130 6.75 4.86 17.31
C LEU A 130 7.76 3.90 16.66
N LEU A 131 7.27 2.81 16.07
CA LEU A 131 8.12 1.86 15.37
C LEU A 131 8.75 2.49 14.12
N PHE A 132 7.96 3.19 13.32
CA PHE A 132 8.46 3.92 12.15
C PHE A 132 9.47 5.01 12.50
N SER A 133 9.36 5.64 13.66
CA SER A 133 10.31 6.67 14.13
C SER A 133 11.71 6.11 14.40
N THR A 134 11.88 4.80 14.51
CA THR A 134 13.19 4.18 14.64
C THR A 134 14.01 4.20 13.36
N VAL A 135 13.37 4.35 12.20
CA VAL A 135 14.05 4.47 10.90
C VAL A 135 14.45 5.93 10.70
N PRO A 136 15.78 6.25 10.63
CA PRO A 136 16.28 7.64 10.76
C PRO A 136 15.78 8.61 9.70
N ASN A 137 15.47 8.13 8.49
CA ASN A 137 15.02 8.93 7.36
C ASN A 137 13.54 8.73 7.02
N CYS A 138 12.78 8.18 7.95
CA CYS A 138 11.33 8.06 7.88
C CYS A 138 10.68 9.16 8.72
N VAL A 139 9.73 9.87 8.15
CA VAL A 139 8.91 10.84 8.86
C VAL A 139 7.52 10.25 9.06
N ALA A 140 7.12 10.08 10.31
CA ALA A 140 5.83 9.49 10.68
C ALA A 140 4.84 10.59 11.09
N TYR A 141 3.60 10.45 10.64
CA TYR A 141 2.46 11.29 11.00
C TYR A 141 1.30 10.42 11.46
N ASP A 142 0.56 10.95 12.42
CA ASP A 142 -0.75 10.43 12.84
C ASP A 142 -1.74 11.61 12.73
N PRO A 143 -2.45 11.75 11.57
CA PRO A 143 -3.30 12.89 11.27
C PRO A 143 -4.61 12.93 12.06
#